data_04f94c71866f0da64ec63fd45711b11f
#
_entry.id   04f94c71866f0da64ec63fd45711b11f
#
_cell.length_a   1.000
_cell.length_b   1.000
_cell.length_c   1.000
_cell.angle_alpha   90.00
_cell.angle_beta   90.00
_cell.angle_gamma   90.00
#
_symmetry.space_group_name_H-M   'P 1'
#
loop_
_entity.id
_entity.type
_entity.pdbx_description
1 polymer ?
#
loop_
_entity_poly.entity_id
_entity_poly.type
_entity_poly.pdbx_seq_one_letter_code
_entity_poly.pdbx_strand_id
1 'polypeptide(L)'
;RRLKDWRPSGSMEPFRNLRRMYNDAGVKIYAWKQLSTSMSDEEFEYVFNVAEALGCTHTTLELPTDAAQLKRIGDFAAKKKIYAAYHTHTQGNMTAFDQAFALSPGNKANVDFGHYVAAGNVGGSPMQFLEKHHARIASFHLKDRTTPEHCALNLPWGTGETPIKPILQLVSRNKWAIPASIELEYAVPEGSDAVKEVRKCVEYCRTALTA
;
A
#
# COMPACT_ATOMS: atom_id res chain seq x y z
N ARG A 1 -30.35 -7.61 -5.82
CA ARG A 1 -29.98 -6.36 -5.13
C ARG A 1 -28.54 -6.02 -5.49
N ARG A 2 -28.26 -4.81 -6.01
CA ARG A 2 -26.89 -4.41 -6.38
C ARG A 2 -26.07 -4.17 -5.12
N LEU A 3 -24.75 -4.45 -5.14
CA LEU A 3 -23.86 -4.24 -4.01
C LEU A 3 -23.91 -2.81 -3.45
N LYS A 4 -24.01 -1.81 -4.32
CA LYS A 4 -24.12 -0.41 -3.93
C LYS A 4 -25.37 -0.09 -3.09
N ASP A 5 -26.47 -0.83 -3.30
CA ASP A 5 -27.70 -0.63 -2.56
C ASP A 5 -27.68 -1.34 -1.20
N TRP A 6 -26.83 -2.36 -1.06
CA TRP A 6 -26.62 -3.11 0.19
C TRP A 6 -25.62 -2.45 1.12
N ARG A 7 -24.53 -1.89 0.58
CA ARG A 7 -23.42 -1.32 1.36
C ARG A 7 -23.88 -0.34 2.45
N PRO A 8 -24.69 0.70 2.18
CA PRO A 8 -25.08 1.69 3.19
C PRO A 8 -25.83 1.10 4.39
N SER A 9 -26.54 -0.02 4.20
CA SER A 9 -27.33 -0.71 5.23
C SER A 9 -26.66 -1.96 5.80
N GLY A 10 -25.46 -2.28 5.35
CA GLY A 10 -24.74 -3.49 5.75
C GLY A 10 -24.27 -3.45 7.20
N SER A 11 -24.50 -4.53 7.94
CA SER A 11 -23.97 -4.67 9.30
C SER A 11 -22.45 -4.71 9.31
N MET A 12 -21.81 -4.06 10.30
CA MET A 12 -20.36 -4.12 10.54
C MET A 12 -19.94 -5.35 11.35
N GLU A 13 -20.89 -6.14 11.87
CA GLU A 13 -20.57 -7.29 12.73
C GLU A 13 -19.74 -8.38 12.02
N PRO A 14 -20.01 -8.75 10.75
CA PRO A 14 -19.14 -9.69 10.04
C PRO A 14 -17.68 -9.24 9.97
N PHE A 15 -17.44 -7.94 9.80
CA PHE A 15 -16.07 -7.38 9.74
C PHE A 15 -15.38 -7.37 11.12
N ARG A 16 -16.12 -7.09 12.19
CA ARG A 16 -15.61 -7.24 13.57
C ARG A 16 -15.27 -8.69 13.89
N ASN A 17 -16.09 -9.65 13.44
CA ASN A 17 -15.83 -11.08 13.59
C ASN A 17 -14.58 -11.50 12.81
N LEU A 18 -14.44 -11.02 11.58
CA LEU A 18 -13.24 -11.26 10.76
C LEU A 18 -11.98 -10.71 11.47
N ARG A 19 -12.04 -9.49 11.98
CA ARG A 19 -10.95 -8.91 12.76
C ARG A 19 -10.57 -9.78 13.96
N ARG A 20 -11.55 -10.27 14.73
CA ARG A 20 -11.30 -11.18 15.87
C ARG A 20 -10.58 -12.44 15.41
N MET A 21 -11.10 -13.10 14.38
CA MET A 21 -10.50 -14.33 13.83
C MET A 21 -9.04 -14.14 13.44
N TYR A 22 -8.71 -13.03 12.76
CA TYR A 22 -7.31 -12.72 12.39
C TYR A 22 -6.45 -12.42 13.63
N ASN A 23 -6.96 -11.62 14.57
CA ASN A 23 -6.23 -11.27 15.78
C ASN A 23 -5.95 -12.49 16.66
N ASP A 24 -6.90 -13.42 16.78
CA ASP A 24 -6.74 -14.69 17.52
C ASP A 24 -5.66 -15.58 16.89
N ALA A 25 -5.46 -15.46 15.57
CA ALA A 25 -4.35 -16.09 14.85
C ALA A 25 -3.03 -15.28 14.89
N GLY A 26 -2.96 -14.20 15.67
CA GLY A 26 -1.79 -13.33 15.78
C GLY A 26 -1.56 -12.39 14.58
N VAL A 27 -2.55 -12.24 13.71
CA VAL A 27 -2.46 -11.41 12.50
C VAL A 27 -3.29 -10.13 12.67
N LYS A 28 -2.72 -8.98 12.31
CA LYS A 28 -3.42 -7.69 12.32
C LYS A 28 -3.77 -7.27 10.90
N ILE A 29 -5.04 -6.93 10.67
CA ILE A 29 -5.47 -6.29 9.42
C ILE A 29 -5.15 -4.80 9.54
N TYR A 30 -4.35 -4.24 8.65
CA TYR A 30 -3.94 -2.83 8.72
C TYR A 30 -4.48 -1.97 7.58
N ALA A 31 -4.92 -2.60 6.48
CA ALA A 31 -5.44 -1.91 5.29
C ALA A 31 -6.65 -2.62 4.70
N TRP A 32 -7.49 -1.85 4.02
CA TRP A 32 -8.70 -2.30 3.32
C TRP A 32 -8.77 -1.66 1.93
N LYS A 33 -8.81 -2.47 0.87
CA LYS A 33 -8.85 -1.96 -0.52
C LYS A 33 -10.26 -2.08 -1.10
N GLN A 34 -11.09 -1.06 -0.95
CA GLN A 34 -12.43 -1.01 -1.57
C GLN A 34 -12.82 0.41 -2.01
N LEU A 35 -12.05 1.43 -1.65
CA LEU A 35 -12.35 2.82 -2.00
C LEU A 35 -12.19 3.05 -3.52
N SER A 36 -13.13 3.80 -4.10
CA SER A 36 -13.09 4.23 -5.51
C SER A 36 -13.55 5.68 -5.62
N THR A 37 -12.94 6.43 -6.52
CA THR A 37 -13.28 7.84 -6.77
C THR A 37 -14.71 8.07 -7.24
N SER A 38 -15.34 7.05 -7.84
CA SER A 38 -16.73 7.11 -8.35
C SER A 38 -17.81 6.83 -7.30
N MET A 39 -17.42 6.51 -6.07
CA MET A 39 -18.37 6.21 -4.98
C MET A 39 -19.07 7.46 -4.48
N SER A 40 -20.35 7.30 -4.06
CA SER A 40 -21.10 8.32 -3.33
C SER A 40 -20.57 8.51 -1.90
N ASP A 41 -21.05 9.54 -1.19
CA ASP A 41 -20.64 9.77 0.20
C ASP A 41 -21.16 8.66 1.14
N GLU A 42 -22.32 8.07 0.87
CA GLU A 42 -22.83 6.93 1.61
C GLU A 42 -21.99 5.66 1.40
N GLU A 43 -21.47 5.47 0.18
CA GLU A 43 -20.53 4.37 -0.09
C GLU A 43 -19.16 4.64 0.58
N PHE A 44 -18.70 5.89 0.64
CA PHE A 44 -17.52 6.26 1.43
C PHE A 44 -17.74 5.95 2.90
N GLU A 45 -18.90 6.35 3.46
CA GLU A 45 -19.25 6.05 4.86
C GLU A 45 -19.15 4.55 5.14
N TYR A 46 -19.68 3.72 4.25
CA TYR A 46 -19.57 2.26 4.36
C TYR A 46 -18.10 1.80 4.35
N VAL A 47 -17.28 2.26 3.38
CA VAL A 47 -15.89 1.81 3.24
C VAL A 47 -15.06 2.16 4.49
N PHE A 48 -15.22 3.36 5.02
CA PHE A 48 -14.51 3.78 6.22
C PHE A 48 -15.03 3.10 7.49
N ASN A 49 -16.33 2.83 7.60
CA ASN A 49 -16.89 2.04 8.71
C ASN A 49 -16.39 0.59 8.69
N VAL A 50 -16.21 -0.02 7.51
CA VAL A 50 -15.58 -1.34 7.36
C VAL A 50 -14.12 -1.28 7.79
N ALA A 51 -13.36 -0.27 7.35
CA ALA A 51 -11.97 -0.10 7.75
C ALA A 51 -11.83 0.02 9.28
N GLU A 52 -12.71 0.80 9.93
CA GLU A 52 -12.78 0.92 11.39
C GLU A 52 -13.10 -0.43 12.06
N ALA A 53 -14.11 -1.13 11.58
CA ALA A 53 -14.54 -2.44 12.11
C ALA A 53 -13.41 -3.47 12.00
N LEU A 54 -12.64 -3.47 10.91
CA LEU A 54 -11.46 -4.31 10.71
C LEU A 54 -10.25 -3.85 11.55
N GLY A 55 -10.25 -2.62 12.07
CA GLY A 55 -9.13 -2.03 12.80
C GLY A 55 -8.01 -1.52 11.89
N CYS A 56 -8.34 -1.19 10.64
CA CYS A 56 -7.40 -0.64 9.67
C CYS A 56 -7.01 0.79 10.02
N THR A 57 -5.77 1.14 9.73
CA THR A 57 -5.28 2.52 9.83
C THR A 57 -5.57 3.33 8.55
N HIS A 58 -5.77 2.64 7.44
CA HIS A 58 -6.04 3.27 6.14
C HIS A 58 -6.84 2.36 5.21
N THR A 59 -7.46 2.98 4.22
CA THR A 59 -7.98 2.32 3.02
C THR A 59 -7.11 2.68 1.82
N THR A 60 -7.01 1.77 0.84
CA THR A 60 -6.14 1.96 -0.33
C THR A 60 -6.95 2.11 -1.61
N LEU A 61 -6.43 2.88 -2.54
CA LEU A 61 -6.97 3.07 -3.88
C LEU A 61 -5.86 3.54 -4.83
N GLU A 62 -6.12 3.51 -6.12
CA GLU A 62 -5.21 4.09 -7.13
C GLU A 62 -5.13 5.61 -6.99
N LEU A 63 -3.97 6.19 -7.26
CA LEU A 63 -3.76 7.64 -7.19
C LEU A 63 -4.54 8.35 -8.30
N PRO A 64 -5.58 9.16 -7.96
CA PRO A 64 -6.29 9.94 -8.96
C PRO A 64 -5.46 11.14 -9.42
N THR A 65 -5.71 11.60 -10.63
CA THR A 65 -5.11 12.82 -11.17
C THR A 65 -5.95 14.08 -10.91
N ASP A 66 -7.21 13.91 -10.54
CA ASP A 66 -8.15 15.00 -10.29
C ASP A 66 -7.99 15.55 -8.86
N ALA A 67 -7.65 16.83 -8.76
CA ALA A 67 -7.48 17.56 -7.51
C ALA A 67 -8.75 17.60 -6.65
N ALA A 68 -9.93 17.70 -7.25
CA ALA A 68 -11.19 17.74 -6.53
C ALA A 68 -11.47 16.38 -5.86
N GLN A 69 -11.19 15.28 -6.56
CA GLN A 69 -11.30 13.93 -6.00
C GLN A 69 -10.28 13.71 -4.87
N LEU A 70 -9.02 14.10 -5.05
CA LEU A 70 -7.99 14.02 -4.01
C LEU A 70 -8.39 14.79 -2.74
N LYS A 71 -8.92 16.00 -2.92
CA LYS A 71 -9.39 16.81 -1.80
C LYS A 71 -10.59 16.17 -1.11
N ARG A 72 -11.63 15.79 -1.87
CA ARG A 72 -12.86 15.16 -1.35
C ARG A 72 -12.54 13.91 -0.54
N ILE A 73 -11.75 12.99 -1.09
CA ILE A 73 -11.38 11.74 -0.44
C ILE A 73 -10.53 12.01 0.81
N GLY A 74 -9.54 12.89 0.70
CA GLY A 74 -8.65 13.22 1.81
C GLY A 74 -9.37 13.87 2.97
N ASP A 75 -10.30 14.79 2.71
CA ASP A 75 -11.08 15.46 3.76
C ASP A 75 -12.02 14.46 4.47
N PHE A 76 -12.61 13.55 3.70
CA PHE A 76 -13.44 12.47 4.27
C PHE A 76 -12.60 11.54 5.15
N ALA A 77 -11.43 11.15 4.69
CA ALA A 77 -10.46 10.33 5.43
C ALA A 77 -10.01 11.03 6.74
N ALA A 78 -9.68 12.33 6.66
CA ALA A 78 -9.31 13.12 7.84
C ALA A 78 -10.43 13.18 8.88
N LYS A 79 -11.68 13.38 8.45
CA LYS A 79 -12.87 13.35 9.31
C LYS A 79 -13.04 11.99 10.02
N LYS A 80 -12.78 10.91 9.32
CA LYS A 80 -12.89 9.53 9.85
C LYS A 80 -11.67 9.10 10.67
N LYS A 81 -10.56 9.85 10.65
CA LYS A 81 -9.28 9.49 11.26
C LYS A 81 -8.72 8.15 10.74
N ILE A 82 -9.05 7.82 9.51
CA ILE A 82 -8.55 6.66 8.76
C ILE A 82 -8.02 7.21 7.43
N TYR A 83 -6.76 6.98 7.10
CA TYR A 83 -6.15 7.59 5.92
C TYR A 83 -6.67 6.99 4.61
N ALA A 84 -6.70 7.80 3.56
CA ALA A 84 -6.77 7.36 2.19
C ALA A 84 -5.33 7.24 1.67
N ALA A 85 -4.89 6.02 1.40
CA ALA A 85 -3.53 5.74 0.98
C ALA A 85 -3.49 5.34 -0.51
N TYR A 86 -2.83 6.17 -1.30
CA TYR A 86 -2.82 6.04 -2.75
C TYR A 86 -1.70 5.12 -3.21
N HIS A 87 -2.07 4.15 -4.07
CA HIS A 87 -1.15 3.26 -4.74
C HIS A 87 -0.71 3.85 -6.09
N THR A 88 0.51 3.57 -6.48
CA THR A 88 1.06 3.96 -7.78
C THR A 88 1.66 2.77 -8.50
N HIS A 89 1.49 2.73 -9.81
CA HIS A 89 2.22 1.87 -10.74
C HIS A 89 3.42 2.66 -11.34
N THR A 90 3.62 2.59 -12.64
CA THR A 90 4.74 3.26 -13.32
C THR A 90 4.62 4.79 -13.42
N GLN A 91 3.55 5.39 -12.90
CA GLN A 91 3.46 6.84 -12.66
C GLN A 91 4.14 7.27 -11.35
N GLY A 92 4.62 6.31 -10.53
CA GLY A 92 5.35 6.59 -9.29
C GLY A 92 6.67 7.30 -9.55
N ASN A 93 6.89 8.41 -8.85
CA ASN A 93 8.12 9.19 -8.90
C ASN A 93 8.24 10.08 -7.65
N MET A 94 9.32 10.87 -7.55
CA MET A 94 9.63 11.69 -6.37
C MET A 94 8.54 12.72 -6.01
N THR A 95 7.70 13.13 -6.95
CA THR A 95 6.67 14.17 -6.77
C THR A 95 5.25 13.66 -7.02
N ALA A 96 5.07 12.39 -7.34
CA ALA A 96 3.77 11.82 -7.71
C ALA A 96 2.66 12.09 -6.69
N PHE A 97 3.01 12.16 -5.40
CA PHE A 97 2.06 12.35 -4.30
C PHE A 97 1.95 13.80 -3.81
N ASP A 98 2.78 14.73 -4.32
CA ASP A 98 2.87 16.10 -3.77
C ASP A 98 1.51 16.81 -3.78
N GLN A 99 0.73 16.69 -4.87
CA GLN A 99 -0.61 17.26 -4.96
C GLN A 99 -1.56 16.65 -3.91
N ALA A 100 -1.55 15.33 -3.76
CA ALA A 100 -2.39 14.65 -2.77
C ALA A 100 -2.03 15.10 -1.35
N PHE A 101 -0.74 15.20 -1.05
CA PHE A 101 -0.26 15.63 0.25
C PHE A 101 -0.61 17.09 0.58
N ALA A 102 -0.57 17.96 -0.42
CA ALA A 102 -0.91 19.39 -0.25
C ALA A 102 -2.42 19.60 -0.01
N LEU A 103 -3.28 18.78 -0.60
CA LEU A 103 -4.73 18.97 -0.60
C LEU A 103 -5.42 18.53 0.69
N SER A 104 -4.90 17.53 1.40
CA SER A 104 -5.49 17.09 2.66
C SER A 104 -4.50 16.30 3.54
N PRO A 105 -4.53 16.47 4.88
CA PRO A 105 -3.76 15.63 5.80
C PRO A 105 -4.26 14.17 5.85
N GLY A 106 -5.49 13.90 5.39
CA GLY A 106 -6.06 12.55 5.28
C GLY A 106 -5.46 11.73 4.14
N ASN A 107 -4.78 12.38 3.18
CA ASN A 107 -4.10 11.72 2.07
C ASN A 107 -2.73 11.21 2.48
N LYS A 108 -2.45 9.95 2.20
CA LYS A 108 -1.13 9.32 2.38
C LYS A 108 -0.73 8.49 1.17
N ALA A 109 0.51 8.05 1.13
CA ALA A 109 1.00 7.12 0.11
C ALA A 109 0.86 5.67 0.59
N ASN A 110 0.50 4.78 -0.33
CA ASN A 110 0.75 3.36 -0.32
C ASN A 110 1.68 3.08 -1.50
N VAL A 111 2.92 3.55 -1.40
CA VAL A 111 3.87 3.54 -2.50
C VAL A 111 4.33 2.12 -2.82
N ASP A 112 4.42 1.79 -4.11
CA ASP A 112 5.04 0.56 -4.57
C ASP A 112 6.46 0.83 -5.06
N PHE A 113 7.44 0.32 -4.34
CA PHE A 113 8.85 0.57 -4.66
C PHE A 113 9.36 -0.23 -5.85
N GLY A 114 8.76 -1.38 -6.17
CA GLY A 114 9.08 -2.08 -7.40
C GLY A 114 8.59 -1.33 -8.63
N HIS A 115 7.36 -0.82 -8.59
CA HIS A 115 6.86 0.04 -9.66
C HIS A 115 7.63 1.36 -9.77
N TYR A 116 8.08 1.92 -8.64
CA TYR A 116 8.91 3.12 -8.61
C TYR A 116 10.24 2.92 -9.37
N VAL A 117 10.90 1.78 -9.14
CA VAL A 117 12.13 1.39 -9.86
C VAL A 117 11.83 1.15 -11.34
N ALA A 118 10.76 0.42 -11.66
CA ALA A 118 10.33 0.15 -13.04
C ALA A 118 9.89 1.42 -13.80
N ALA A 119 9.59 2.50 -13.09
CA ALA A 119 9.35 3.84 -13.67
C ALA A 119 10.65 4.63 -13.93
N GLY A 120 11.81 4.10 -13.57
CA GLY A 120 13.13 4.72 -13.82
C GLY A 120 13.62 5.65 -12.69
N ASN A 121 13.09 5.54 -11.48
CA ASN A 121 13.53 6.36 -10.33
C ASN A 121 13.50 7.88 -10.59
N VAL A 122 12.45 8.34 -11.27
CA VAL A 122 12.37 9.73 -11.75
C VAL A 122 12.39 10.73 -10.59
N GLY A 123 13.38 11.62 -10.61
CA GLY A 123 13.58 12.68 -9.62
C GLY A 123 14.29 12.23 -8.33
N GLY A 124 14.56 10.95 -8.16
CA GLY A 124 15.28 10.42 -6.99
C GLY A 124 15.03 8.93 -6.73
N SER A 125 15.83 8.34 -5.88
CA SER A 125 15.76 6.92 -5.52
C SER A 125 14.62 6.61 -4.53
N PRO A 126 14.21 5.33 -4.39
CA PRO A 126 13.31 4.89 -3.34
C PRO A 126 13.72 5.30 -1.92
N MET A 127 15.03 5.29 -1.65
CA MET A 127 15.57 5.70 -0.36
C MET A 127 15.34 7.18 -0.08
N GLN A 128 15.64 8.05 -1.07
CA GLN A 128 15.38 9.49 -0.98
C GLN A 128 13.88 9.80 -0.84
N PHE A 129 13.02 9.04 -1.54
CA PHE A 129 11.58 9.16 -1.38
C PHE A 129 11.13 8.84 0.05
N LEU A 130 11.63 7.73 0.63
CA LEU A 130 11.36 7.35 2.01
C LEU A 130 11.82 8.42 3.00
N GLU A 131 13.05 8.89 2.89
CA GLU A 131 13.62 9.92 3.78
C GLU A 131 12.78 11.20 3.76
N LYS A 132 12.37 11.63 2.57
CA LYS A 132 11.56 12.85 2.38
C LYS A 132 10.13 12.69 2.89
N HIS A 133 9.50 11.53 2.66
CA HIS A 133 8.06 11.39 2.78
C HIS A 133 7.60 10.39 3.86
N HIS A 134 8.48 9.78 4.66
CA HIS A 134 8.12 8.71 5.62
C HIS A 134 6.90 9.04 6.49
N ALA A 135 6.73 10.28 6.96
CA ALA A 135 5.59 10.70 7.75
C ALA A 135 4.24 10.71 6.99
N ARG A 136 4.31 10.70 5.66
CA ARG A 136 3.15 10.70 4.75
C ARG A 136 2.93 9.34 4.06
N ILE A 137 3.68 8.31 4.44
CA ILE A 137 3.50 6.94 3.96
C ILE A 137 2.67 6.17 4.97
N ALA A 138 1.54 5.61 4.56
CA ALA A 138 0.69 4.75 5.40
C ALA A 138 1.17 3.29 5.37
N SER A 139 1.61 2.83 4.21
CA SER A 139 2.19 1.53 3.93
C SER A 139 2.96 1.58 2.61
N PHE A 140 3.71 0.54 2.31
CA PHE A 140 4.34 0.40 0.99
C PHE A 140 4.33 -1.05 0.53
N HIS A 141 4.38 -1.24 -0.78
CA HIS A 141 4.57 -2.55 -1.39
C HIS A 141 6.05 -2.77 -1.73
N LEU A 142 6.47 -4.00 -1.55
CA LEU A 142 7.77 -4.51 -1.99
C LEU A 142 7.56 -5.62 -3.01
N LYS A 143 8.15 -5.44 -4.15
CA LYS A 143 8.38 -6.44 -5.20
C LYS A 143 9.74 -6.17 -5.84
N ASP A 144 10.33 -7.17 -6.44
CA ASP A 144 11.61 -6.98 -7.11
C ASP A 144 11.41 -6.77 -8.60
N ARG A 145 11.85 -5.63 -9.10
CA ARG A 145 11.73 -5.23 -10.49
C ARG A 145 13.03 -4.67 -11.02
N THR A 146 13.20 -4.73 -12.34
CA THR A 146 14.28 -4.02 -13.04
C THR A 146 13.84 -2.62 -13.47
N THR A 147 14.81 -1.75 -13.76
CA THR A 147 14.61 -0.44 -14.36
C THR A 147 14.14 -0.56 -15.83
N PRO A 148 13.66 0.53 -16.45
CA PRO A 148 13.28 0.52 -17.87
C PRO A 148 14.41 0.11 -18.81
N GLU A 149 15.65 0.43 -18.48
CA GLU A 149 16.86 0.03 -19.23
C GLU A 149 17.01 -1.51 -19.30
N HIS A 150 16.48 -2.20 -18.30
CA HIS A 150 16.45 -3.66 -18.22
C HIS A 150 15.03 -4.22 -18.35
N CYS A 151 14.20 -3.58 -19.17
CA CYS A 151 12.85 -4.02 -19.56
C CYS A 151 11.78 -4.00 -18.44
N ALA A 152 12.03 -3.37 -17.31
CA ALA A 152 11.07 -3.23 -16.20
C ALA A 152 10.41 -4.58 -15.80
N LEU A 153 11.18 -5.64 -15.74
CA LEU A 153 10.70 -7.01 -15.44
C LEU A 153 10.32 -7.17 -13.98
N ASN A 154 9.35 -8.06 -13.70
CA ASN A 154 9.12 -8.58 -12.35
C ASN A 154 9.99 -9.84 -12.16
N LEU A 155 10.77 -9.89 -11.11
CA LEU A 155 11.75 -10.95 -10.86
C LEU A 155 11.62 -11.54 -9.43
N PRO A 156 12.10 -12.78 -9.21
CA PRO A 156 12.26 -13.30 -7.86
C PRO A 156 13.14 -12.36 -7.01
N TRP A 157 12.78 -12.20 -5.74
CA TRP A 157 13.44 -11.25 -4.85
C TRP A 157 14.94 -11.50 -4.70
N GLY A 158 15.72 -10.44 -4.80
CA GLY A 158 17.17 -10.45 -4.78
C GLY A 158 17.83 -10.63 -6.15
N THR A 159 17.04 -10.70 -7.23
CA THR A 159 17.56 -10.84 -8.60
C THR A 159 17.25 -9.64 -9.50
N GLY A 160 16.47 -8.67 -8.99
CA GLY A 160 16.15 -7.41 -9.66
C GLY A 160 16.95 -6.24 -9.12
N GLU A 161 16.41 -5.05 -9.29
CA GLU A 161 17.07 -3.77 -8.97
C GLU A 161 16.33 -2.96 -7.89
N THR A 162 15.21 -3.47 -7.39
CA THR A 162 14.53 -2.81 -6.26
C THR A 162 15.39 -2.92 -5.00
N PRO A 163 15.75 -1.80 -4.36
CA PRO A 163 16.64 -1.82 -3.19
C PRO A 163 15.90 -2.29 -1.93
N ILE A 164 15.34 -3.52 -1.95
CA ILE A 164 14.47 -4.06 -0.89
C ILE A 164 15.21 -4.08 0.46
N LYS A 165 16.44 -4.63 0.50
CA LYS A 165 17.24 -4.68 1.73
C LYS A 165 17.55 -3.27 2.28
N PRO A 166 18.07 -2.31 1.50
CA PRO A 166 18.27 -0.94 1.97
C PRO A 166 16.99 -0.26 2.49
N ILE A 167 15.84 -0.47 1.82
CA ILE A 167 14.54 0.06 2.25
C ILE A 167 14.18 -0.48 3.63
N LEU A 168 14.20 -1.79 3.82
CA LEU A 168 13.87 -2.44 5.09
C LEU A 168 14.80 -1.98 6.22
N GLN A 169 16.11 -1.90 5.96
CA GLN A 169 17.08 -1.43 6.92
C GLN A 169 16.89 0.05 7.30
N LEU A 170 16.56 0.91 6.32
CA LEU A 170 16.29 2.32 6.59
C LEU A 170 15.05 2.49 7.50
N VAL A 171 13.95 1.80 7.19
CA VAL A 171 12.73 1.80 8.00
C VAL A 171 13.01 1.29 9.41
N SER A 172 13.75 0.19 9.54
CA SER A 172 14.08 -0.43 10.82
C SER A 172 14.97 0.48 11.68
N ARG A 173 16.06 1.02 11.13
CA ARG A 173 16.99 1.92 11.85
C ARG A 173 16.31 3.16 12.40
N ASN A 174 15.40 3.73 11.63
CA ASN A 174 14.67 4.93 12.02
C ASN A 174 13.43 4.60 12.88
N LYS A 175 13.12 3.32 13.10
CA LYS A 175 11.94 2.86 13.85
C LYS A 175 10.64 3.43 13.29
N TRP A 176 10.56 3.62 11.98
CA TRP A 176 9.33 4.08 11.35
C TRP A 176 8.29 2.96 11.36
N ALA A 177 7.15 3.21 11.97
CA ALA A 177 6.06 2.24 12.08
C ALA A 177 5.23 2.18 10.77
N ILE A 178 5.89 1.84 9.66
CA ILE A 178 5.29 1.77 8.33
C ILE A 178 5.24 0.29 7.92
N PRO A 179 4.04 -0.31 7.77
CA PRO A 179 3.93 -1.70 7.31
C PRO A 179 4.35 -1.84 5.85
N ALA A 180 5.05 -2.95 5.56
CA ALA A 180 5.45 -3.36 4.23
C ALA A 180 4.66 -4.58 3.78
N SER A 181 4.08 -4.53 2.59
CA SER A 181 3.42 -5.68 1.95
C SER A 181 4.39 -6.38 1.00
N ILE A 182 4.47 -7.69 1.09
CA ILE A 182 5.06 -8.52 0.03
C ILE A 182 4.06 -8.59 -1.11
N GLU A 183 4.46 -8.20 -2.31
CA GLU A 183 3.67 -8.37 -3.51
C GLU A 183 4.36 -9.33 -4.47
N LEU A 184 3.69 -10.45 -4.76
CA LEU A 184 4.21 -11.50 -5.62
C LEU A 184 3.68 -11.30 -7.03
N GLU A 185 4.48 -10.70 -7.92
CA GLU A 185 4.10 -10.43 -9.31
C GLU A 185 5.00 -11.11 -10.35
N TYR A 186 6.09 -11.76 -9.94
CA TYR A 186 6.86 -12.58 -10.88
C TYR A 186 6.18 -13.92 -11.14
N ALA A 187 6.47 -14.52 -12.30
CA ALA A 187 5.96 -15.84 -12.64
C ALA A 187 6.46 -16.89 -11.63
N VAL A 188 5.53 -17.61 -11.03
CA VAL A 188 5.88 -18.69 -10.10
C VAL A 188 6.67 -19.78 -10.88
N PRO A 189 7.90 -20.13 -10.45
CA PRO A 189 8.70 -21.12 -11.14
C PRO A 189 8.04 -22.51 -11.19
N GLU A 190 8.34 -23.28 -12.23
CA GLU A 190 7.90 -24.66 -12.34
C GLU A 190 8.31 -25.47 -11.10
N GLY A 191 7.40 -26.29 -10.57
CA GLY A 191 7.61 -27.08 -9.35
C GLY A 191 7.51 -26.29 -8.04
N SER A 192 7.18 -24.99 -8.11
CA SER A 192 6.89 -24.15 -6.95
C SER A 192 5.40 -23.77 -6.87
N ASP A 193 5.03 -22.99 -5.85
CA ASP A 193 3.70 -22.41 -5.66
C ASP A 193 3.81 -21.05 -4.97
N ALA A 194 2.73 -20.27 -4.98
CA ALA A 194 2.70 -18.93 -4.40
C ALA A 194 3.07 -18.91 -2.91
N VAL A 195 2.70 -19.95 -2.14
CA VAL A 195 3.01 -20.03 -0.71
C VAL A 195 4.50 -20.20 -0.48
N LYS A 196 5.14 -21.08 -1.27
CA LYS A 196 6.60 -21.28 -1.20
C LYS A 196 7.35 -20.02 -1.61
N GLU A 197 6.89 -19.34 -2.67
CA GLU A 197 7.56 -18.11 -3.13
C GLU A 197 7.39 -16.96 -2.11
N VAL A 198 6.20 -16.77 -1.53
CA VAL A 198 6.03 -15.78 -0.44
C VAL A 198 6.90 -16.13 0.76
N ARG A 199 7.07 -17.41 1.09
CA ARG A 199 7.99 -17.83 2.17
C ARG A 199 9.43 -17.41 1.89
N LYS A 200 9.91 -17.55 0.64
CA LYS A 200 11.24 -17.06 0.23
C LYS A 200 11.35 -15.54 0.42
N CYS A 201 10.31 -14.79 0.06
CA CYS A 201 10.28 -13.34 0.28
C CYS A 201 10.34 -12.98 1.78
N VAL A 202 9.63 -13.72 2.64
CA VAL A 202 9.69 -13.53 4.10
C VAL A 202 11.10 -13.81 4.63
N GLU A 203 11.74 -14.90 4.20
CA GLU A 203 13.12 -15.22 4.60
C GLU A 203 14.12 -14.16 4.11
N TYR A 204 13.92 -13.64 2.89
CA TYR A 204 14.70 -12.50 2.39
C TYR A 204 14.57 -11.28 3.31
N CYS A 205 13.35 -10.93 3.72
CA CYS A 205 13.11 -9.83 4.66
C CYS A 205 13.82 -10.05 6.01
N ARG A 206 13.71 -11.26 6.57
CA ARG A 206 14.36 -11.62 7.84
C ARG A 206 15.88 -11.46 7.75
N THR A 207 16.48 -12.00 6.71
CA THR A 207 17.92 -11.88 6.46
C THR A 207 18.33 -10.42 6.28
N ALA A 208 17.54 -9.63 5.54
CA ALA A 208 17.81 -8.21 5.33
C ALA A 208 17.80 -7.39 6.63
N LEU A 209 16.95 -7.77 7.60
CA LEU A 209 16.81 -7.07 8.88
C LEU A 209 17.81 -7.51 9.95
N THR A 210 18.47 -8.65 9.78
CA THR A 210 19.46 -9.19 10.73
C THR A 210 20.93 -8.95 10.28
N ALA A 211 21.14 -8.54 9.03
CA ALA A 211 22.42 -8.20 8.46
C ALA A 211 22.65 -6.68 8.54
#